data_d11b4548e69b1f5d6f989b48eb5c81d3
#
_entry.id   d11b4548e69b1f5d6f989b48eb5c81d3
#
_cell.length_a   1.000
_cell.length_b   1.000
_cell.length_c   1.000
_cell.angle_alpha   90.00
_cell.angle_beta   90.00
_cell.angle_gamma   90.00
#
_symmetry.space_group_name_H-M   'P 1'
#
loop_
_entity.id
_entity.type
_entity.pdbx_description
1 polymer ?
#
loop_
_entity_poly.entity_id
_entity_poly.type
_entity_poly.pdbx_seq_one_letter_code
_entity_poly.pdbx_strand_id
1 'polypeptide(L)'
;MEIRSFLAFELPEDIKTIVTRVSGEARKSSLDVRWVRPEFIHLTVVFLGGVQSEQIPSMGESLGAVCVNHGSFSISLKPMGCFPNSRNPRVIWLGLVGDLERMSRFRDDLQAALSPFGIKEEERAFRPHLTLGRFKKPAKRPTELEQMLAKYGELSSPVCTLDELVLFRSDLKPGGAVYTKMLSWLLSSGSSQ
;
A
#
# COMPACT_ATOMS: atom_id res chain seq x y z
N MET A 1 -5.42 15.44 -19.76
CA MET A 1 -4.02 14.99 -19.46
C MET A 1 -4.07 13.72 -18.64
N GLU A 2 -3.29 12.70 -19.00
CA GLU A 2 -3.26 11.43 -18.27
C GLU A 2 -2.38 11.52 -17.03
N ILE A 3 -2.91 11.10 -15.87
CA ILE A 3 -2.24 11.13 -14.58
C ILE A 3 -2.19 9.71 -14.03
N ARG A 4 -0.99 9.18 -13.80
CA ARG A 4 -0.83 7.89 -13.12
C ARG A 4 -1.20 8.05 -11.65
N SER A 5 -2.14 7.24 -11.17
CA SER A 5 -2.72 7.39 -9.83
C SER A 5 -3.04 6.08 -9.15
N PHE A 6 -3.24 6.15 -7.84
CA PHE A 6 -3.62 5.03 -6.99
C PHE A 6 -4.30 5.54 -5.71
N LEU A 7 -5.10 4.67 -5.09
CA LEU A 7 -5.72 4.89 -3.79
C LEU A 7 -4.92 4.17 -2.71
N ALA A 8 -4.64 4.86 -1.62
CA ALA A 8 -3.88 4.31 -0.51
C ALA A 8 -4.23 4.96 0.82
N PHE A 9 -3.91 4.26 1.91
CA PHE A 9 -3.82 4.83 3.25
C PHE A 9 -2.38 5.25 3.53
N GLU A 10 -2.20 6.43 4.11
CA GLU A 10 -0.95 6.80 4.77
C GLU A 10 -0.85 6.04 6.11
N LEU A 11 0.37 5.85 6.56
CA LEU A 11 0.60 5.17 7.83
C LEU A 11 0.57 6.19 8.97
N PRO A 12 -0.06 5.87 10.12
CA PRO A 12 0.08 6.64 11.34
C PRO A 12 1.53 6.70 11.82
N GLU A 13 1.89 7.73 12.58
CA GLU A 13 3.29 8.02 12.97
C GLU A 13 3.94 6.88 13.76
N ASP A 14 3.19 6.19 14.62
CA ASP A 14 3.71 5.04 15.38
C ASP A 14 4.19 3.92 14.45
N ILE A 15 3.39 3.63 13.42
CA ILE A 15 3.72 2.63 12.40
C ILE A 15 4.83 3.12 11.49
N LYS A 16 4.83 4.40 11.07
CA LYS A 16 5.91 5.00 10.28
C LYS A 16 7.25 4.87 10.99
N THR A 17 7.30 5.07 12.29
CA THR A 17 8.53 4.91 13.09
C THR A 17 9.10 3.50 12.98
N ILE A 18 8.25 2.47 13.16
CA ILE A 18 8.66 1.07 13.04
C ILE A 18 9.11 0.76 11.62
N VAL A 19 8.32 1.15 10.62
CA VAL A 19 8.61 0.92 9.20
C VAL A 19 9.90 1.61 8.77
N THR A 20 10.15 2.84 9.24
CA THR A 20 11.38 3.59 8.95
C THR A 20 12.60 2.87 9.51
N ARG A 21 12.53 2.37 10.74
CA ARG A 21 13.61 1.58 11.35
C ARG A 21 13.88 0.31 10.55
N VAL A 22 12.85 -0.49 10.25
CA VAL A 22 12.97 -1.74 9.50
C VAL A 22 13.51 -1.48 8.09
N SER A 23 12.97 -0.48 7.39
CA SER A 23 13.43 -0.09 6.05
C SER A 23 14.87 0.41 6.07
N GLY A 24 15.25 1.20 7.08
CA GLY A 24 16.61 1.71 7.27
C GLY A 24 17.63 0.59 7.48
N GLU A 25 17.29 -0.44 8.24
CA GLU A 25 18.13 -1.62 8.41
C GLU A 25 18.20 -2.46 7.14
N ALA A 26 17.05 -2.70 6.48
CA ALA A 26 16.99 -3.49 5.25
C ALA A 26 17.85 -2.88 4.12
N ARG A 27 17.92 -1.54 4.04
CA ARG A 27 18.74 -0.80 3.07
C ARG A 27 20.26 -0.98 3.24
N LYS A 28 20.72 -1.41 4.42
CA LYS A 28 22.14 -1.68 4.67
C LYS A 28 22.59 -3.01 4.06
N SER A 29 21.67 -3.84 3.59
CA SER A 29 21.97 -5.09 2.90
C SER A 29 22.61 -4.85 1.52
N SER A 30 23.35 -5.83 1.00
CA SER A 30 23.90 -5.82 -0.35
C SER A 30 22.89 -6.25 -1.44
N LEU A 31 21.62 -6.44 -1.08
CA LEU A 31 20.58 -6.84 -2.01
C LEU A 31 20.36 -5.80 -3.12
N ASP A 32 20.35 -6.24 -4.37
CA ASP A 32 20.07 -5.36 -5.52
C ASP A 32 18.58 -5.00 -5.62
N VAL A 33 18.15 -4.18 -4.66
CA VAL A 33 16.77 -3.76 -4.46
C VAL A 33 16.65 -2.26 -4.67
N ARG A 34 15.63 -1.86 -5.41
CA ARG A 34 15.16 -0.47 -5.41
C ARG A 34 14.26 -0.29 -4.18
N TRP A 35 14.84 0.25 -3.14
CA TRP A 35 14.11 0.51 -1.89
C TRP A 35 13.15 1.69 -2.03
N VAL A 36 11.96 1.55 -1.48
CA VAL A 36 10.99 2.65 -1.35
C VAL A 36 11.46 3.56 -0.22
N ARG A 37 11.51 4.87 -0.43
CA ARG A 37 11.82 5.81 0.65
C ARG A 37 10.80 5.66 1.78
N PRO A 38 11.20 5.66 3.06
CA PRO A 38 10.29 5.44 4.19
C PRO A 38 9.08 6.36 4.18
N GLU A 39 9.26 7.63 3.82
CA GLU A 39 8.20 8.63 3.71
C GLU A 39 7.15 8.33 2.62
N PHE A 40 7.48 7.45 1.68
CA PHE A 40 6.59 7.03 0.59
C PHE A 40 6.02 5.62 0.78
N ILE A 41 6.30 4.98 1.92
CA ILE A 41 5.68 3.69 2.23
C ILE A 41 4.24 3.93 2.67
N HIS A 42 3.32 3.26 2.02
CA HIS A 42 1.87 3.40 2.21
C HIS A 42 1.19 2.05 2.01
N LEU A 43 -0.05 1.94 2.43
CA LEU A 43 -0.90 0.79 2.14
C LEU A 43 -1.74 1.06 0.90
N THR A 44 -1.33 0.52 -0.24
CA THR A 44 -2.11 0.63 -1.48
C THR A 44 -3.38 -0.21 -1.41
N VAL A 45 -4.51 0.39 -1.77
CA VAL A 45 -5.82 -0.28 -1.86
C VAL A 45 -6.16 -0.60 -3.31
N VAL A 46 -6.11 0.40 -4.21
CA VAL A 46 -6.42 0.24 -5.64
C VAL A 46 -5.40 0.98 -6.50
N PHE A 47 -4.85 0.31 -7.51
CA PHE A 47 -4.10 0.97 -8.58
C PHE A 47 -5.06 1.37 -9.69
N LEU A 48 -5.07 2.66 -10.07
CA LEU A 48 -5.94 3.17 -11.13
C LEU A 48 -5.22 3.19 -12.50
N GLY A 49 -3.90 3.19 -12.50
CA GLY A 49 -3.14 3.41 -13.73
C GLY A 49 -3.20 4.86 -14.19
N GLY A 50 -3.31 5.07 -15.49
CA GLY A 50 -3.49 6.41 -16.09
C GLY A 50 -4.96 6.82 -16.06
N VAL A 51 -5.24 7.96 -15.47
CA VAL A 51 -6.59 8.56 -15.35
C VAL A 51 -6.58 9.92 -16.03
N GLN A 52 -7.63 10.26 -16.78
CA GLN A 52 -7.76 11.58 -17.37
C GLN A 52 -8.04 12.63 -16.28
N SER A 53 -7.30 13.73 -16.29
CA SER A 53 -7.44 14.81 -15.28
C SER A 53 -8.87 15.32 -15.15
N GLU A 54 -9.61 15.34 -16.25
CA GLU A 54 -10.99 15.81 -16.32
C GLU A 54 -11.99 14.89 -15.59
N GLN A 55 -11.63 13.62 -15.39
CA GLN A 55 -12.45 12.63 -14.68
C GLN A 55 -12.27 12.70 -13.14
N ILE A 56 -11.19 13.30 -12.66
CA ILE A 56 -10.85 13.29 -11.23
C ILE A 56 -11.96 13.87 -10.33
N PRO A 57 -12.64 15.01 -10.67
CA PRO A 57 -13.72 15.51 -9.83
C PRO A 57 -14.87 14.51 -9.65
N SER A 58 -15.39 13.96 -10.75
CA SER A 58 -16.51 13.00 -10.71
C SER A 58 -16.12 11.67 -10.06
N MET A 59 -14.88 11.20 -10.30
CA MET A 59 -14.33 10.06 -9.57
C MET A 59 -14.28 10.34 -8.06
N GLY A 60 -13.88 11.56 -7.70
CA GLY A 60 -13.79 12.00 -6.31
C GLY A 60 -15.13 11.93 -5.59
N GLU A 61 -16.22 12.34 -6.23
CA GLU A 61 -17.58 12.23 -5.70
C GLU A 61 -17.99 10.76 -5.50
N SER A 62 -17.74 9.92 -6.49
CA SER A 62 -18.06 8.48 -6.44
C SER A 62 -17.28 7.78 -5.32
N LEU A 63 -15.98 8.06 -5.17
CA LEU A 63 -15.14 7.50 -4.11
C LEU A 63 -15.56 8.00 -2.72
N GLY A 64 -15.93 9.28 -2.60
CA GLY A 64 -16.45 9.85 -1.36
C GLY A 64 -17.73 9.17 -0.90
N ALA A 65 -18.65 8.86 -1.83
CA ALA A 65 -19.87 8.11 -1.53
C ALA A 65 -19.59 6.70 -1.00
N VAL A 66 -18.52 6.04 -1.45
CA VAL A 66 -18.08 4.75 -0.88
C VAL A 66 -17.49 4.97 0.52
N CYS A 67 -16.60 5.94 0.70
CA CYS A 67 -15.88 6.16 1.96
C CYS A 67 -16.82 6.42 3.14
N VAL A 68 -17.91 7.18 2.96
CA VAL A 68 -18.87 7.46 4.03
C VAL A 68 -19.66 6.24 4.51
N ASN A 69 -19.71 5.17 3.71
CA ASN A 69 -20.38 3.92 4.05
C ASN A 69 -19.46 2.89 4.72
N HIS A 70 -18.17 3.21 4.87
CA HIS A 70 -17.19 2.33 5.51
C HIS A 70 -16.58 3.00 6.74
N GLY A 71 -16.49 2.24 7.83
CA GLY A 71 -15.77 2.68 9.04
C GLY A 71 -14.26 2.51 8.89
N SER A 72 -13.51 3.19 9.75
CA SER A 72 -12.05 3.06 9.86
C SER A 72 -11.61 1.60 10.05
N PHE A 73 -10.36 1.30 9.71
CA PHE A 73 -9.76 -0.03 9.80
C PHE A 73 -8.71 -0.08 10.90
N SER A 74 -8.81 -1.08 11.76
CA SER A 74 -7.79 -1.39 12.77
C SER A 74 -6.82 -2.42 12.19
N ILE A 75 -5.55 -2.07 12.14
CA ILE A 75 -4.48 -2.96 11.65
C ILE A 75 -3.27 -2.96 12.58
N SER A 76 -2.44 -3.99 12.47
CA SER A 76 -1.08 -4.00 13.00
C SER A 76 -0.13 -4.69 12.03
N LEU A 77 1.18 -4.42 12.19
CA LEU A 77 2.21 -5.02 11.36
C LEU A 77 2.36 -6.51 11.67
N LYS A 78 2.75 -7.25 10.64
CA LYS A 78 3.08 -8.66 10.67
C LYS A 78 4.47 -8.89 10.07
N PRO A 79 5.03 -10.11 10.17
CA PRO A 79 6.33 -10.45 9.65
C PRO A 79 6.60 -9.96 8.23
N MET A 80 7.89 -9.75 7.97
CA MET A 80 8.40 -9.46 6.64
C MET A 80 8.21 -10.66 5.72
N GLY A 81 7.88 -10.38 4.47
CA GLY A 81 7.74 -11.37 3.43
C GLY A 81 8.21 -10.89 2.06
N CYS A 82 8.06 -11.75 1.06
CA CYS A 82 8.37 -11.39 -0.32
C CYS A 82 7.40 -12.04 -1.32
N PHE A 83 7.20 -11.38 -2.45
CA PHE A 83 6.44 -11.92 -3.58
C PHE A 83 7.37 -12.26 -4.74
N PRO A 84 7.05 -13.30 -5.52
CA PRO A 84 6.06 -14.33 -5.24
C PRO A 84 6.46 -15.26 -4.07
N ASN A 85 7.76 -15.44 -3.80
CA ASN A 85 8.31 -16.23 -2.71
C ASN A 85 9.82 -15.94 -2.53
N SER A 86 10.45 -16.49 -1.47
CA SER A 86 11.87 -16.27 -1.17
C SER A 86 12.84 -16.92 -2.15
N ARG A 87 12.39 -17.91 -2.96
CA ARG A 87 13.23 -18.58 -3.96
C ARG A 87 13.46 -17.71 -5.21
N ASN A 88 12.48 -16.85 -5.54
CA ASN A 88 12.53 -15.96 -6.68
C ASN A 88 11.85 -14.62 -6.33
N PRO A 89 12.42 -13.86 -5.38
CA PRO A 89 11.79 -12.65 -4.86
C PRO A 89 11.79 -11.53 -5.90
N ARG A 90 10.70 -10.79 -5.95
CA ARG A 90 10.55 -9.57 -6.75
C ARG A 90 10.19 -8.35 -5.92
N VAL A 91 9.48 -8.57 -4.81
CA VAL A 91 9.02 -7.51 -3.90
C VAL A 91 9.28 -7.95 -2.47
N ILE A 92 9.87 -7.06 -1.67
CA ILE A 92 10.00 -7.22 -0.21
C ILE A 92 8.95 -6.33 0.45
N TRP A 93 8.24 -6.85 1.45
CA TRP A 93 7.13 -6.16 2.09
C TRP A 93 7.00 -6.51 3.57
N LEU A 94 6.29 -5.66 4.32
CA LEU A 94 5.77 -5.98 5.65
C LEU A 94 4.30 -6.38 5.55
N GLY A 95 3.94 -7.46 6.24
CA GLY A 95 2.58 -7.96 6.33
C GLY A 95 1.72 -7.11 7.27
N LEU A 96 0.41 -7.36 7.19
CA LEU A 96 -0.60 -6.73 8.01
C LEU A 96 -1.55 -7.77 8.58
N VAL A 97 -2.19 -7.43 9.69
CA VAL A 97 -3.30 -8.18 10.30
C VAL A 97 -4.30 -7.18 10.87
N GLY A 98 -5.52 -7.61 11.07
CA GLY A 98 -6.63 -6.80 11.57
C GLY A 98 -7.83 -6.88 10.64
N ASP A 99 -8.46 -5.76 10.34
CA ASP A 99 -9.70 -5.66 9.56
C ASP A 99 -9.54 -5.95 8.05
N LEU A 100 -8.68 -6.91 7.67
CA LEU A 100 -8.31 -7.15 6.27
C LEU A 100 -9.47 -7.62 5.40
N GLU A 101 -10.41 -8.38 5.95
CA GLU A 101 -11.60 -8.83 5.23
C GLU A 101 -12.55 -7.65 4.93
N ARG A 102 -12.75 -6.76 5.91
CA ARG A 102 -13.52 -5.52 5.70
C ARG A 102 -12.83 -4.63 4.68
N MET A 103 -11.51 -4.52 4.73
CA MET A 103 -10.71 -3.76 3.77
C MET A 103 -10.79 -4.36 2.35
N SER A 104 -10.88 -5.69 2.22
CA SER A 104 -11.10 -6.33 0.92
C SER A 104 -12.46 -5.93 0.33
N ARG A 105 -13.53 -5.96 1.12
CA ARG A 105 -14.85 -5.49 0.69
C ARG A 105 -14.84 -4.01 0.31
N PHE A 106 -14.20 -3.18 1.11
CA PHE A 106 -14.01 -1.76 0.78
C PHE A 106 -13.30 -1.55 -0.56
N ARG A 107 -12.22 -2.31 -0.82
CA ARG A 107 -11.54 -2.30 -2.12
C ARG A 107 -12.48 -2.66 -3.26
N ASP A 108 -13.29 -3.70 -3.09
CA ASP A 108 -14.20 -4.18 -4.14
C ASP A 108 -15.28 -3.11 -4.43
N ASP A 109 -15.82 -2.44 -3.42
CA ASP A 109 -16.76 -1.32 -3.58
C ASP A 109 -16.10 -0.12 -4.27
N LEU A 110 -14.83 0.20 -3.94
CA LEU A 110 -14.06 1.23 -4.65
C LEU A 110 -13.86 0.87 -6.13
N GLN A 111 -13.53 -0.38 -6.44
CA GLN A 111 -13.37 -0.83 -7.82
C GLN A 111 -14.69 -0.75 -8.60
N ALA A 112 -15.81 -1.16 -7.99
CA ALA A 112 -17.13 -1.04 -8.59
C ALA A 112 -17.48 0.44 -8.89
N ALA A 113 -17.22 1.35 -7.96
CA ALA A 113 -17.42 2.78 -8.15
C ALA A 113 -16.52 3.41 -9.23
N LEU A 114 -15.36 2.80 -9.51
CA LEU A 114 -14.41 3.25 -10.52
C LEU A 114 -14.68 2.66 -11.92
N SER A 115 -15.48 1.60 -12.02
CA SER A 115 -15.79 0.92 -13.28
C SER A 115 -16.38 1.86 -14.36
N PRO A 116 -17.31 2.81 -14.05
CA PRO A 116 -17.84 3.76 -15.03
C PRO A 116 -16.77 4.67 -15.67
N PHE A 117 -15.63 4.82 -15.03
CA PHE A 117 -14.50 5.64 -15.52
C PHE A 117 -13.51 4.84 -16.37
N GLY A 118 -13.81 3.58 -16.67
CA GLY A 118 -12.96 2.71 -17.48
C GLY A 118 -11.77 2.12 -16.70
N ILE A 119 -11.74 2.23 -15.39
CA ILE A 119 -10.74 1.60 -14.53
C ILE A 119 -11.08 0.11 -14.42
N LYS A 120 -10.14 -0.73 -14.87
CA LYS A 120 -10.31 -2.19 -14.81
C LYS A 120 -10.13 -2.70 -13.38
N GLU A 121 -11.00 -3.59 -12.98
CA GLU A 121 -10.86 -4.30 -11.72
C GLU A 121 -9.58 -5.16 -11.71
N GLU A 122 -8.92 -5.21 -10.57
CA GLU A 122 -7.81 -6.14 -10.33
C GLU A 122 -8.39 -7.49 -9.88
N GLU A 123 -8.33 -8.47 -10.73
CA GLU A 123 -8.87 -9.82 -10.51
C GLU A 123 -8.11 -10.62 -9.44
N ARG A 124 -6.85 -10.22 -9.17
CA ARG A 124 -6.04 -10.91 -8.16
C ARG A 124 -6.58 -10.67 -6.76
N ALA A 125 -6.51 -11.71 -5.94
CA ALA A 125 -6.86 -11.61 -4.53
C ALA A 125 -6.12 -10.44 -3.86
N PHE A 126 -6.83 -9.64 -3.10
CA PHE A 126 -6.26 -8.54 -2.34
C PHE A 126 -5.33 -9.08 -1.25
N ARG A 127 -4.10 -8.66 -1.28
CA ARG A 127 -3.07 -9.00 -0.29
C ARG A 127 -2.46 -7.71 0.26
N PRO A 128 -3.11 -7.07 1.24
CA PRO A 128 -2.62 -5.81 1.79
C PRO A 128 -1.23 -5.97 2.41
N HIS A 129 -0.31 -5.10 2.01
CA HIS A 129 1.08 -5.14 2.45
C HIS A 129 1.75 -3.78 2.29
N LEU A 130 2.81 -3.54 3.03
CA LEU A 130 3.64 -2.35 2.89
C LEU A 130 4.89 -2.70 2.08
N THR A 131 4.99 -2.23 0.85
CA THR A 131 6.15 -2.48 0.00
C THR A 131 7.38 -1.73 0.52
N LEU A 132 8.42 -2.47 0.91
CA LEU A 132 9.72 -1.91 1.28
C LEU A 132 10.66 -1.70 0.09
N GLY A 133 10.57 -2.59 -0.90
CA GLY A 133 11.42 -2.48 -2.08
C GLY A 133 11.11 -3.52 -3.15
N ARG A 134 11.71 -3.32 -4.32
CA ARG A 134 11.58 -4.21 -5.48
C ARG A 134 12.95 -4.59 -6.02
N PHE A 135 13.19 -5.87 -6.23
CA PHE A 135 14.41 -6.36 -6.86
C PHE A 135 14.55 -5.77 -8.27
N LYS A 136 15.73 -5.25 -8.59
CA LYS A 136 16.01 -4.69 -9.93
C LYS A 136 16.15 -5.79 -10.98
N LYS A 137 16.66 -6.96 -10.56
CA LYS A 137 16.83 -8.15 -11.39
C LYS A 137 16.29 -9.38 -10.67
N PRO A 138 15.92 -10.44 -11.38
CA PRO A 138 15.58 -11.71 -10.76
C PRO A 138 16.74 -12.18 -9.88
N ALA A 139 16.45 -12.48 -8.63
CA ALA A 139 17.42 -13.06 -7.69
C ALA A 139 17.01 -14.51 -7.37
N LYS A 140 18.00 -15.41 -7.22
CA LYS A 140 17.76 -16.79 -6.83
C LYS A 140 18.26 -16.98 -5.40
N ARG A 141 17.34 -17.20 -4.45
CA ARG A 141 17.61 -17.52 -3.03
C ARG A 141 18.72 -16.63 -2.42
N PRO A 142 18.56 -15.30 -2.35
CA PRO A 142 19.60 -14.47 -1.75
C PRO A 142 19.64 -14.74 -0.24
N THR A 143 20.79 -15.24 0.25
CA THR A 143 21.01 -15.59 1.67
C THR A 143 20.70 -14.42 2.61
N GLU A 144 21.10 -13.20 2.23
CA GLU A 144 20.76 -12.01 3.02
C GLU A 144 19.27 -11.76 3.16
N LEU A 145 18.48 -12.08 2.13
CA LEU A 145 17.01 -12.01 2.23
C LEU A 145 16.49 -13.04 3.24
N GLU A 146 17.00 -14.28 3.21
CA GLU A 146 16.60 -15.32 4.17
C GLU A 146 16.93 -14.90 5.61
N GLN A 147 18.11 -14.31 5.85
CA GLN A 147 18.50 -13.77 7.15
C GLN A 147 17.58 -12.61 7.58
N MET A 148 17.23 -11.73 6.65
CA MET A 148 16.32 -10.61 6.91
C MET A 148 14.91 -11.09 7.23
N LEU A 149 14.39 -12.06 6.49
CA LEU A 149 13.08 -12.67 6.74
C LEU A 149 13.06 -13.36 8.11
N ALA A 150 14.13 -14.06 8.49
CA ALA A 150 14.25 -14.67 9.80
C ALA A 150 14.31 -13.63 10.92
N LYS A 151 15.10 -12.55 10.76
CA LYS A 151 15.21 -11.45 11.73
C LYS A 151 13.87 -10.79 12.02
N TYR A 152 13.04 -10.60 11.00
CA TYR A 152 11.73 -9.97 11.11
C TYR A 152 10.56 -10.99 11.06
N GLY A 153 10.85 -12.25 11.32
CA GLY A 153 9.88 -13.35 11.32
C GLY A 153 8.83 -13.27 12.43
N GLU A 154 9.10 -12.46 13.47
CA GLU A 154 8.16 -12.24 14.59
C GLU A 154 7.80 -10.75 14.75
N LEU A 155 8.02 -9.96 13.68
CA LEU A 155 7.68 -8.54 13.73
C LEU A 155 6.19 -8.36 14.00
N SER A 156 5.89 -7.50 14.95
CA SER A 156 4.56 -7.03 15.26
C SER A 156 4.59 -5.55 15.65
N SER A 157 3.44 -4.91 15.69
CA SER A 157 3.27 -3.54 16.17
C SER A 157 2.03 -3.42 17.05
N PRO A 158 1.89 -2.33 17.80
CA PRO A 158 0.59 -1.92 18.33
C PRO A 158 -0.45 -1.82 17.21
N VAL A 159 -1.73 -1.94 17.58
CA VAL A 159 -2.84 -1.68 16.66
C VAL A 159 -2.87 -0.20 16.33
N CYS A 160 -3.06 0.13 15.06
CA CYS A 160 -3.30 1.49 14.61
C CYS A 160 -4.59 1.58 13.78
N THR A 161 -5.09 2.79 13.61
CA THR A 161 -6.32 3.07 12.84
C THR A 161 -5.96 3.73 11.52
N LEU A 162 -6.61 3.27 10.45
CA LEU A 162 -6.59 3.88 9.13
C LEU A 162 -7.97 4.45 8.87
N ASP A 163 -8.10 5.76 8.77
CA ASP A 163 -9.36 6.49 8.69
C ASP A 163 -9.46 7.47 7.52
N GLU A 164 -8.35 7.72 6.79
CA GLU A 164 -8.31 8.62 5.63
C GLU A 164 -7.80 7.90 4.38
N LEU A 165 -8.68 7.69 3.40
CA LEU A 165 -8.28 7.23 2.07
C LEU A 165 -7.76 8.42 1.26
N VAL A 166 -6.64 8.23 0.56
CA VAL A 166 -6.00 9.27 -0.25
C VAL A 166 -5.85 8.83 -1.69
N LEU A 167 -6.20 9.71 -2.63
CA LEU A 167 -5.85 9.59 -4.04
C LEU A 167 -4.51 10.25 -4.29
N PHE A 168 -3.54 9.45 -4.72
CA PHE A 168 -2.20 9.91 -5.05
C PHE A 168 -1.95 9.96 -6.56
N ARG A 169 -1.30 11.02 -7.00
CA ARG A 169 -0.58 11.09 -8.27
C ARG A 169 0.81 10.46 -8.08
N SER A 170 1.26 9.68 -9.06
CA SER A 170 2.57 9.04 -9.07
C SER A 170 3.41 9.53 -10.25
N ASP A 171 4.39 10.37 -9.98
CA ASP A 171 5.36 10.83 -10.97
C ASP A 171 6.62 9.96 -10.91
N LEU A 172 6.94 9.28 -12.01
CA LEU A 172 8.16 8.46 -12.10
C LEU A 172 9.35 9.37 -12.42
N LYS A 173 10.30 9.47 -11.49
CA LYS A 173 11.55 10.25 -11.64
C LYS A 173 12.77 9.32 -11.62
N PRO A 174 13.92 9.76 -12.14
CA PRO A 174 15.17 8.96 -12.09
C PRO A 174 15.53 8.46 -10.69
N GLY A 175 15.24 9.25 -9.63
CA GLY A 175 15.47 8.91 -8.23
C GLY A 175 14.38 8.07 -7.58
N GLY A 176 13.36 7.61 -8.31
CA GLY A 176 12.22 6.86 -7.82
C GLY A 176 10.89 7.59 -8.01
N ALA A 177 9.80 6.94 -7.64
CA ALA A 177 8.48 7.56 -7.71
C ALA A 177 8.34 8.66 -6.66
N VAL A 178 7.69 9.75 -7.04
CA VAL A 178 7.27 10.84 -6.14
C VAL A 178 5.74 10.85 -6.14
N TYR A 179 5.16 10.93 -4.95
CA TYR A 179 3.72 10.91 -4.76
C TYR A 179 3.22 12.27 -4.31
N THR A 180 2.11 12.70 -4.90
CA THR A 180 1.43 13.96 -4.56
C THR A 180 -0.02 13.64 -4.23
N LYS A 181 -0.49 14.07 -3.06
CA LYS A 181 -1.91 13.95 -2.69
C LYS A 181 -2.74 14.84 -3.62
N MET A 182 -3.82 14.28 -4.15
CA MET A 182 -4.77 15.01 -4.98
C MET A 182 -6.10 15.23 -4.26
N LEU A 183 -6.65 14.18 -3.67
CA LEU A 183 -7.90 14.19 -2.92
C LEU A 183 -7.77 13.27 -1.71
N SER A 184 -8.57 13.50 -0.67
CA SER A 184 -8.71 12.58 0.44
C SER A 184 -10.14 12.54 0.99
N TRP A 185 -10.50 11.43 1.63
CA TRP A 185 -11.81 11.20 2.22
C TRP A 185 -11.64 10.52 3.57
N LEU A 186 -12.26 11.11 4.58
CA LEU A 186 -12.39 10.45 5.87
C LEU A 186 -13.42 9.31 5.73
N LEU A 187 -13.08 8.16 6.31
CA LEU A 187 -14.03 7.09 6.53
C LEU A 187 -14.96 7.48 7.69
N SER A 188 -16.18 6.91 7.71
CA SER A 188 -17.06 7.14 8.83
C SER A 188 -16.39 6.71 10.14
N SER A 189 -16.55 7.51 11.20
CA SER A 189 -16.14 7.10 12.54
C SER A 189 -17.00 5.89 12.91
N GLY A 190 -16.43 4.67 12.89
CA GLY A 190 -17.15 3.46 13.18
C GLY A 190 -17.77 3.54 14.57
N SER A 191 -19.09 3.62 14.62
CA SER A 191 -19.81 3.28 15.84
C SER A 191 -19.58 1.78 16.02
N SER A 192 -18.79 1.42 17.02
CA SER A 192 -18.67 0.03 17.48
C SER A 192 -20.07 -0.45 17.87
N GLN A 193 -20.66 -1.32 17.03
CA GLN A 193 -21.77 -2.18 17.43
C GLN A 193 -21.21 -3.54 17.82
#